data_3b35617543770b075c19ece761d24db0
#
_entry.id   3b35617543770b075c19ece761d24db0
#
_cell.length_a   1.000
_cell.length_b   1.000
_cell.length_c   1.000
_cell.angle_alpha   90.00
_cell.angle_beta   90.00
_cell.angle_gamma   90.00
#
_symmetry.space_group_name_H-M   'P 1'
#
loop_
_entity.id
_entity.type
_entity.pdbx_description
1 polymer ?
#
loop_
_entity_poly.entity_id
_entity_poly.type
_entity_poly.pdbx_seq_one_letter_code
_entity_poly.pdbx_strand_id
1 'polypeptide(L)'
;MGRLYKMKGKRMLDICIALFILVISLPFLLLLLISLYMLTHENPLFIQKRPGYHQKLFKLYKVRTMYSKNSPQLKKFCLFLRRYSLDELLQFVNVLLGDMSVIGPRPLLAEYLPLYNPSQLRRHEVRPGISGWAQINGRNAIPWPRRFALDVWYVDHLSFRLDVNIMLHTLMALFSTDNVREEGLPEPEKFRGNPLPSGRNAPEKIIPKEA
;
A
#
# COMPACT_ATOMS: atom_id res chain seq x y z
N MET A 1 -18.67 -13.83 -15.02
CA MET A 1 -18.35 -13.37 -13.63
C MET A 1 -17.37 -12.19 -13.58
N GLY A 2 -16.32 -12.13 -14.37
CA GLY A 2 -15.29 -11.09 -14.26
C GLY A 2 -15.75 -9.64 -14.44
N ARG A 3 -16.65 -9.35 -15.39
CA ARG A 3 -17.10 -7.97 -15.68
C ARG A 3 -17.96 -7.41 -14.53
N LEU A 4 -18.86 -8.23 -13.95
CA LEU A 4 -19.73 -7.81 -12.84
C LEU A 4 -18.91 -7.53 -11.57
N TYR A 5 -17.89 -8.35 -11.30
CA TYR A 5 -16.96 -8.13 -10.19
C TYR A 5 -16.21 -6.80 -10.35
N LYS A 6 -15.62 -6.54 -11.52
CA LYS A 6 -14.89 -5.28 -11.79
C LYS A 6 -15.77 -4.03 -11.58
N MET A 7 -17.06 -4.11 -11.90
CA MET A 7 -17.99 -2.95 -11.85
C MET A 7 -18.52 -2.67 -10.43
N LYS A 8 -19.05 -3.68 -9.73
CA LYS A 8 -19.75 -3.49 -8.44
C LYS A 8 -19.28 -4.45 -7.35
N GLY A 9 -19.00 -5.71 -7.68
CA GLY A 9 -18.68 -6.74 -6.69
C GLY A 9 -17.43 -6.42 -5.88
N LYS A 10 -16.37 -5.90 -6.52
CA LYS A 10 -15.16 -5.48 -5.84
C LYS A 10 -15.44 -4.39 -4.80
N ARG A 11 -16.23 -3.39 -5.15
CA ARG A 11 -16.55 -2.29 -4.24
C ARG A 11 -17.35 -2.75 -3.03
N MET A 12 -18.32 -3.63 -3.24
CA MET A 12 -19.08 -4.22 -2.12
C MET A 12 -18.17 -5.01 -1.18
N LEU A 13 -17.30 -5.86 -1.73
CA LEU A 13 -16.32 -6.61 -0.94
C LEU A 13 -15.40 -5.68 -0.15
N ASP A 14 -14.86 -4.64 -0.79
CA ASP A 14 -14.01 -3.64 -0.15
C ASP A 14 -14.71 -3.00 1.05
N ILE A 15 -15.97 -2.59 0.90
CA ILE A 15 -16.77 -1.96 1.97
C ILE A 15 -17.00 -2.95 3.12
N CYS A 16 -17.41 -4.18 2.83
CA CYS A 16 -17.65 -5.20 3.85
C CYS A 16 -16.39 -5.49 4.66
N ILE A 17 -15.25 -5.70 3.98
CA ILE A 17 -13.97 -5.96 4.65
C ILE A 17 -13.54 -4.74 5.47
N ALA A 18 -13.62 -3.54 4.91
CA ALA A 18 -13.20 -2.32 5.60
C ALA A 18 -14.05 -2.05 6.84
N LEU A 19 -15.37 -2.22 6.75
CA LEU A 19 -16.27 -2.06 7.89
C LEU A 19 -15.97 -3.09 8.98
N PHE A 20 -15.82 -4.36 8.61
CA PHE A 20 -15.49 -5.44 9.54
C PHE A 20 -14.17 -5.16 10.29
N ILE A 21 -13.11 -4.80 9.57
CA ILE A 21 -11.80 -4.52 10.17
C ILE A 21 -11.87 -3.28 11.06
N LEU A 22 -12.53 -2.19 10.63
CA LEU A 22 -12.64 -0.98 11.44
C LEU A 22 -13.44 -1.20 12.73
N VAL A 23 -14.55 -1.92 12.67
CA VAL A 23 -15.36 -2.22 13.87
C VAL A 23 -14.54 -3.01 14.89
N ILE A 24 -13.82 -4.06 14.45
CA ILE A 24 -13.01 -4.89 15.35
C ILE A 24 -11.79 -4.11 15.87
N SER A 25 -11.13 -3.30 15.03
CA SER A 25 -9.92 -2.58 15.42
C SER A 25 -10.20 -1.27 16.16
N LEU A 26 -11.43 -0.77 16.15
CA LEU A 26 -11.78 0.54 16.74
C LEU A 26 -11.33 0.71 18.20
N PRO A 27 -11.63 -0.21 19.16
CA PRO A 27 -11.18 -0.05 20.53
C PRO A 27 -9.65 0.00 20.64
N PHE A 28 -8.96 -0.86 19.89
CA PHE A 28 -7.51 -0.84 19.82
C PHE A 28 -6.96 0.48 19.24
N LEU A 29 -7.54 0.95 18.13
CA LEU A 29 -7.12 2.22 17.50
C LEU A 29 -7.30 3.41 18.44
N LEU A 30 -8.42 3.48 19.15
CA LEU A 30 -8.67 4.56 20.12
C LEU A 30 -7.62 4.54 21.23
N LEU A 31 -7.38 3.38 21.85
CA LEU A 31 -6.35 3.24 22.89
C LEU A 31 -4.95 3.59 22.35
N LEU A 32 -4.61 3.14 21.14
CA LEU A 32 -3.35 3.42 20.50
C LEU A 32 -3.16 4.94 20.27
N LEU A 33 -4.15 5.61 19.71
CA LEU A 33 -4.07 7.05 19.42
C LEU A 33 -3.97 7.88 20.71
N ILE A 34 -4.77 7.54 21.74
CA ILE A 34 -4.72 8.20 23.04
C ILE A 34 -3.34 7.99 23.68
N SER A 35 -2.84 6.74 23.71
CA SER A 35 -1.53 6.41 24.30
C SER A 35 -0.39 7.14 23.60
N LEU A 36 -0.39 7.19 22.26
CA LEU A 36 0.62 7.92 21.51
C LEU A 36 0.56 9.43 21.79
N TYR A 37 -0.64 10.01 21.86
CA TYR A 37 -0.79 11.43 22.21
C TYR A 37 -0.27 11.72 23.62
N MET A 38 -0.64 10.89 24.61
CA MET A 38 -0.18 11.07 26.01
C MET A 38 1.34 10.94 26.15
N LEU A 39 1.97 10.04 25.38
CA LEU A 39 3.41 9.82 25.43
C LEU A 39 4.22 10.91 24.71
N THR A 40 3.69 11.44 23.62
CA THR A 40 4.46 12.32 22.73
C THR A 40 4.04 13.79 22.82
N HIS A 41 2.79 14.05 23.20
CA HIS A 41 2.11 15.36 23.12
C HIS A 41 2.04 15.89 21.67
N GLU A 42 2.22 15.03 20.67
CA GLU A 42 2.10 15.35 19.26
C GLU A 42 0.85 14.68 18.67
N ASN A 43 0.34 15.23 17.56
CA ASN A 43 -0.79 14.62 16.85
C ASN A 43 -0.45 13.19 16.38
N PRO A 44 -1.15 12.14 16.86
CA PRO A 44 -0.88 10.75 16.48
C PRO A 44 -1.38 10.40 15.08
N LEU A 45 -2.14 11.31 14.44
CA LEU A 45 -2.60 11.12 13.05
C LEU A 45 -1.57 11.68 12.07
N PHE A 46 -1.25 10.88 11.06
CA PHE A 46 -0.46 11.31 9.92
C PHE A 46 -1.35 11.35 8.69
N ILE A 47 -1.37 12.49 8.02
CA ILE A 47 -2.18 12.71 6.82
C ILE A 47 -1.24 13.16 5.70
N GLN A 48 -1.30 12.46 4.56
CA GLN A 48 -0.48 12.78 3.39
C GLN A 48 -1.31 12.71 2.11
N LYS A 49 -1.13 13.68 1.20
CA LYS A 49 -1.75 13.62 -0.12
C LYS A 49 -1.07 12.54 -0.97
N ARG A 50 -1.88 11.70 -1.60
CA ARG A 50 -1.45 10.61 -2.50
C ARG A 50 -2.31 10.61 -3.76
N PRO A 51 -1.75 10.22 -4.92
CA PRO A 51 -2.54 10.01 -6.13
C PRO A 51 -3.34 8.71 -6.02
N GLY A 52 -4.61 8.80 -6.33
CA GLY A 52 -5.56 7.70 -6.34
C GLY A 52 -6.07 7.38 -7.75
N TYR A 53 -7.33 6.97 -7.82
CA TYR A 53 -8.02 6.63 -9.06
C TYR A 53 -8.01 7.83 -10.03
N HIS A 54 -7.62 7.56 -11.29
CA HIS A 54 -7.42 8.60 -12.31
C HIS A 54 -6.53 9.75 -11.85
N GLN A 55 -5.50 9.46 -11.06
CA GLN A 55 -4.50 10.42 -10.55
C GLN A 55 -5.08 11.50 -9.62
N LYS A 56 -6.36 11.43 -9.23
CA LYS A 56 -6.97 12.37 -8.29
C LYS A 56 -6.29 12.26 -6.94
N LEU A 57 -5.85 13.39 -6.40
CA LEU A 57 -5.21 13.41 -5.07
C LEU A 57 -6.26 13.21 -3.98
N PHE A 58 -5.95 12.32 -3.04
CA PHE A 58 -6.74 12.10 -1.82
C PHE A 58 -5.88 12.21 -0.57
N LYS A 59 -6.50 12.34 0.60
CA LYS A 59 -5.83 12.36 1.90
C LYS A 59 -5.72 10.93 2.43
N LEU A 60 -4.51 10.38 2.46
CA LEU A 60 -4.22 9.09 3.06
C LEU A 60 -4.10 9.25 4.57
N TYR A 61 -4.82 8.43 5.33
CA TYR A 61 -4.79 8.42 6.80
C TYR A 61 -3.89 7.30 7.32
N LYS A 62 -3.05 7.62 8.29
CA LYS A 62 -2.12 6.69 8.93
C LYS A 62 -1.94 7.05 10.40
N VAL A 63 -1.58 6.08 11.24
CA VAL A 63 -1.03 6.39 12.56
C VAL A 63 0.39 6.90 12.38
N ARG A 64 0.70 8.02 13.06
CA ARG A 64 2.06 8.57 13.05
C ARG A 64 3.00 7.63 13.79
N THR A 65 4.14 7.32 13.19
CA THR A 65 5.18 6.46 13.75
C THR A 65 6.57 7.13 13.71
N MET A 66 6.62 8.44 13.42
CA MET A 66 7.82 9.28 13.49
C MET A 66 7.46 10.52 14.31
N TYR A 67 8.14 10.70 15.43
CA TYR A 67 7.94 11.77 16.41
C TYR A 67 9.24 12.52 16.63
N SER A 68 9.14 13.80 17.06
CA SER A 68 10.29 14.62 17.45
C SER A 68 10.93 14.06 18.71
N LYS A 69 10.12 13.61 19.66
CA LYS A 69 10.58 12.90 20.88
C LYS A 69 10.96 11.47 20.53
N ASN A 70 12.24 11.15 20.59
CA ASN A 70 12.80 9.90 20.08
C ASN A 70 13.39 9.04 21.18
N SER A 71 12.54 8.57 22.15
CA SER A 71 13.01 7.60 23.14
C SER A 71 13.21 6.23 22.49
N PRO A 72 14.20 5.42 22.94
CA PRO A 72 14.42 4.08 22.39
C PRO A 72 13.19 3.17 22.47
N GLN A 73 12.41 3.29 23.57
CA GLN A 73 11.18 2.53 23.77
C GLN A 73 10.09 2.91 22.76
N LEU A 74 9.89 4.22 22.53
CA LEU A 74 8.93 4.72 21.55
C LEU A 74 9.34 4.28 20.14
N LYS A 75 10.62 4.36 19.79
CA LYS A 75 11.13 3.90 18.50
C LYS A 75 10.83 2.41 18.28
N LYS A 76 11.13 1.57 19.30
CA LYS A 76 10.84 0.13 19.25
C LYS A 76 9.34 -0.15 19.05
N PHE A 77 8.49 0.56 19.77
CA PHE A 77 7.04 0.45 19.64
C PHE A 77 6.55 0.89 18.26
N CYS A 78 7.04 2.00 17.73
CA CYS A 78 6.68 2.45 16.37
C CYS A 78 7.17 1.48 15.28
N LEU A 79 8.34 0.85 15.46
CA LEU A 79 8.81 -0.21 14.55
C LEU A 79 7.90 -1.45 14.61
N PHE A 80 7.44 -1.84 15.80
CA PHE A 80 6.45 -2.90 15.97
C PHE A 80 5.15 -2.58 15.21
N LEU A 81 4.61 -1.37 15.35
CA LEU A 81 3.41 -0.96 14.61
C LEU A 81 3.61 -1.08 13.09
N ARG A 82 4.76 -0.66 12.57
CA ARG A 82 5.09 -0.77 11.15
C ARG A 82 5.28 -2.21 10.70
N ARG A 83 5.91 -3.04 11.54
CA ARG A 83 6.15 -4.44 11.24
C ARG A 83 4.84 -5.17 10.94
N TYR A 84 3.82 -4.96 11.76
CA TYR A 84 2.51 -5.58 11.62
C TYR A 84 1.51 -4.73 10.83
N SER A 85 1.97 -3.63 10.20
CA SER A 85 1.12 -2.70 9.44
C SER A 85 -0.06 -2.12 10.23
N LEU A 86 0.05 -2.10 11.56
CA LEU A 86 -0.99 -1.55 12.45
C LEU A 86 -1.15 -0.03 12.27
N ASP A 87 -0.09 0.64 11.84
CA ASP A 87 -0.11 2.06 11.49
C ASP A 87 -0.96 2.35 10.23
N GLU A 88 -1.25 1.33 9.42
CA GLU A 88 -2.04 1.45 8.19
C GLU A 88 -3.54 1.14 8.37
N LEU A 89 -3.98 0.72 9.58
CA LEU A 89 -5.39 0.41 9.84
C LEU A 89 -6.35 1.56 9.52
N LEU A 90 -5.91 2.82 9.70
CA LEU A 90 -6.72 3.99 9.34
C LEU A 90 -6.97 4.12 7.83
N GLN A 91 -6.23 3.42 6.98
CA GLN A 91 -6.48 3.42 5.53
C GLN A 91 -7.80 2.70 5.17
N PHE A 92 -8.33 1.85 6.05
CA PHE A 92 -9.68 1.29 5.86
C PHE A 92 -10.78 2.37 5.87
N VAL A 93 -10.55 3.52 6.52
CA VAL A 93 -11.40 4.71 6.38
C VAL A 93 -11.34 5.24 4.94
N ASN A 94 -10.16 5.30 4.32
CA ASN A 94 -10.03 5.67 2.90
C ASN A 94 -10.76 4.68 1.98
N VAL A 95 -10.77 3.38 2.35
CA VAL A 95 -11.56 2.39 1.62
C VAL A 95 -13.04 2.72 1.72
N LEU A 96 -13.59 3.01 2.90
CA LEU A 96 -15.00 3.39 3.07
C LEU A 96 -15.37 4.67 2.32
N LEU A 97 -14.48 5.67 2.32
CA LEU A 97 -14.67 6.94 1.59
C LEU A 97 -14.62 6.75 0.06
N GLY A 98 -14.07 5.63 -0.43
CA GLY A 98 -13.98 5.35 -1.87
C GLY A 98 -12.68 5.81 -2.52
N ASP A 99 -11.75 6.35 -1.76
CA ASP A 99 -10.43 6.77 -2.22
C ASP A 99 -9.54 5.56 -2.54
N MET A 100 -9.70 4.48 -1.75
CA MET A 100 -8.92 3.26 -1.83
C MET A 100 -9.78 2.00 -1.98
N SER A 101 -9.13 0.90 -2.27
CA SER A 101 -9.59 -0.48 -2.25
C SER A 101 -8.75 -1.28 -1.23
N VAL A 102 -9.23 -2.42 -0.78
CA VAL A 102 -8.41 -3.34 0.02
C VAL A 102 -7.22 -3.84 -0.81
N ILE A 103 -7.48 -4.25 -2.06
CA ILE A 103 -6.47 -4.76 -2.99
C ILE A 103 -6.33 -3.83 -4.20
N GLY A 104 -5.09 -3.43 -4.50
CA GLY A 104 -4.76 -2.56 -5.63
C GLY A 104 -3.31 -2.11 -5.61
N PRO A 105 -2.83 -1.36 -6.62
CA PRO A 105 -1.50 -0.77 -6.62
C PRO A 105 -1.31 0.16 -5.42
N ARG A 106 -0.16 0.05 -4.70
CA ARG A 106 0.10 0.90 -3.53
C ARG A 106 0.16 2.39 -3.91
N PRO A 107 -0.54 3.32 -3.20
CA PRO A 107 -0.48 4.75 -3.50
C PRO A 107 0.92 5.30 -3.19
N LEU A 108 1.66 5.71 -4.23
CA LEU A 108 3.00 6.26 -4.11
C LEU A 108 2.95 7.78 -3.88
N LEU A 109 4.11 8.43 -3.78
CA LEU A 109 4.21 9.87 -3.54
C LEU A 109 3.65 10.66 -4.74
N ALA A 110 2.98 11.79 -4.46
CA ALA A 110 2.44 12.65 -5.52
C ALA A 110 3.54 13.24 -6.42
N GLU A 111 4.74 13.44 -5.87
CA GLU A 111 5.92 13.90 -6.60
C GLU A 111 6.38 12.96 -7.72
N TYR A 112 5.91 11.69 -7.72
CA TYR A 112 6.24 10.73 -8.77
C TYR A 112 5.33 10.82 -10.00
N LEU A 113 4.17 11.50 -9.90
CA LEU A 113 3.24 11.62 -11.04
C LEU A 113 3.89 12.14 -12.33
N PRO A 114 4.66 13.24 -12.31
CA PRO A 114 5.30 13.77 -13.51
C PRO A 114 6.42 12.87 -14.05
N LEU A 115 6.88 11.90 -13.28
CA LEU A 115 7.98 11.01 -13.66
C LEU A 115 7.51 9.71 -14.33
N TYR A 116 6.20 9.42 -14.29
CA TYR A 116 5.65 8.20 -14.89
C TYR A 116 5.58 8.31 -16.41
N ASN A 117 5.95 7.23 -17.08
CA ASN A 117 5.64 7.07 -18.50
C ASN A 117 4.16 6.63 -18.67
N PRO A 118 3.61 6.68 -19.92
CA PRO A 118 2.21 6.31 -20.18
C PRO A 118 1.83 4.92 -19.69
N SER A 119 2.71 3.94 -19.79
CA SER A 119 2.45 2.58 -19.30
C SER A 119 2.33 2.54 -17.78
N GLN A 120 3.21 3.22 -17.06
CA GLN A 120 3.20 3.29 -15.60
C GLN A 120 1.99 4.05 -15.05
N LEU A 121 1.47 5.05 -15.79
CA LEU A 121 0.26 5.78 -15.42
C LEU A 121 -0.98 4.89 -15.38
N ARG A 122 -1.01 3.78 -16.12
CA ARG A 122 -2.11 2.82 -16.12
C ARG A 122 -2.41 2.22 -14.75
N ARG A 123 -1.44 2.23 -13.82
CA ARG A 123 -1.66 1.82 -12.43
C ARG A 123 -2.77 2.61 -11.73
N HIS A 124 -3.11 3.80 -12.22
CA HIS A 124 -4.19 4.65 -11.73
C HIS A 124 -5.54 4.39 -12.39
N GLU A 125 -5.66 3.40 -13.29
CA GLU A 125 -6.93 2.95 -13.88
C GLU A 125 -7.82 2.20 -12.87
N VAL A 126 -7.26 1.83 -11.72
CA VAL A 126 -7.98 1.24 -10.58
C VAL A 126 -7.71 2.04 -9.30
N ARG A 127 -8.55 1.84 -8.26
CA ARG A 127 -8.28 2.43 -6.96
C ARG A 127 -7.00 1.86 -6.37
N PRO A 128 -6.17 2.70 -5.70
CA PRO A 128 -5.00 2.20 -4.98
C PRO A 128 -5.43 1.28 -3.83
N GLY A 129 -4.58 0.30 -3.49
CA GLY A 129 -4.85 -0.70 -2.47
C GLY A 129 -4.03 -0.52 -1.19
N ILE A 130 -4.54 -1.07 -0.10
CA ILE A 130 -3.77 -1.27 1.14
C ILE A 130 -2.73 -2.36 0.88
N SER A 131 -3.13 -3.47 0.24
CA SER A 131 -2.24 -4.48 -0.30
C SER A 131 -2.39 -4.58 -1.82
N GLY A 132 -1.45 -5.29 -2.50
CA GLY A 132 -1.46 -5.41 -3.95
C GLY A 132 -0.44 -6.41 -4.48
N TRP A 133 -0.54 -6.69 -5.78
CA TRP A 133 0.27 -7.70 -6.45
C TRP A 133 1.76 -7.45 -6.33
N ALA A 134 2.22 -6.21 -6.54
CA ALA A 134 3.62 -5.85 -6.37
C ALA A 134 4.11 -6.02 -4.92
N GLN A 135 3.23 -5.81 -3.93
CA GLN A 135 3.58 -5.92 -2.52
C GLN A 135 3.82 -7.38 -2.11
N ILE A 136 3.02 -8.33 -2.57
CA ILE A 136 3.22 -9.75 -2.26
C ILE A 136 4.36 -10.40 -3.06
N ASN A 137 4.77 -9.80 -4.19
CA ASN A 137 5.83 -10.30 -5.08
C ASN A 137 7.21 -9.65 -4.84
N GLY A 138 7.49 -9.15 -3.64
CA GLY A 138 8.83 -8.68 -3.26
C GLY A 138 8.88 -7.30 -2.61
N ARG A 139 7.73 -6.63 -2.41
CA ARG A 139 7.65 -5.36 -1.63
C ARG A 139 8.70 -4.32 -2.06
N ASN A 140 9.56 -3.94 -1.11
CA ASN A 140 10.61 -2.93 -1.32
C ASN A 140 11.89 -3.51 -1.93
N ALA A 141 12.03 -4.84 -2.00
CA ALA A 141 13.22 -5.49 -2.53
C ALA A 141 13.28 -5.49 -4.07
N ILE A 142 12.15 -5.23 -4.76
CA ILE A 142 12.12 -5.21 -6.23
C ILE A 142 12.37 -3.81 -6.79
N PRO A 143 13.11 -3.70 -7.91
CA PRO A 143 13.39 -2.43 -8.57
C PRO A 143 12.11 -1.78 -9.11
N TRP A 144 12.12 -0.46 -9.23
CA TRP A 144 10.98 0.34 -9.68
C TRP A 144 10.33 -0.13 -10.99
N PRO A 145 11.08 -0.44 -12.06
CA PRO A 145 10.46 -0.90 -13.30
C PRO A 145 9.62 -2.17 -13.12
N ARG A 146 10.14 -3.15 -12.34
CA ARG A 146 9.41 -4.40 -12.05
C ARG A 146 8.17 -4.13 -11.18
N ARG A 147 8.26 -3.23 -10.21
CA ARG A 147 7.12 -2.83 -9.36
C ARG A 147 5.99 -2.27 -10.20
N PHE A 148 6.29 -1.33 -11.12
CA PHE A 148 5.28 -0.76 -12.01
C PHE A 148 4.70 -1.79 -12.97
N ALA A 149 5.54 -2.71 -13.50
CA ALA A 149 5.07 -3.79 -14.35
C ALA A 149 4.07 -4.71 -13.63
N LEU A 150 4.33 -5.05 -12.36
CA LEU A 150 3.42 -5.83 -11.53
C LEU A 150 2.12 -5.07 -11.20
N ASP A 151 2.20 -3.77 -10.95
CA ASP A 151 1.02 -2.93 -10.73
C ASP A 151 0.13 -2.88 -11.98
N VAL A 152 0.71 -2.69 -13.18
CA VAL A 152 -0.03 -2.68 -14.44
C VAL A 152 -0.56 -4.08 -14.77
N TRP A 153 0.21 -5.13 -14.53
CA TRP A 153 -0.26 -6.49 -14.70
C TRP A 153 -1.52 -6.77 -13.86
N TYR A 154 -1.55 -6.32 -12.60
CA TYR A 154 -2.73 -6.41 -11.76
C TYR A 154 -3.94 -5.70 -12.37
N VAL A 155 -3.76 -4.50 -12.94
CA VAL A 155 -4.84 -3.76 -13.61
C VAL A 155 -5.46 -4.58 -14.74
N ASP A 156 -4.61 -5.22 -15.54
CA ASP A 156 -5.05 -6.04 -16.68
C ASP A 156 -5.76 -7.33 -16.25
N HIS A 157 -5.29 -7.97 -15.15
CA HIS A 157 -5.77 -9.27 -14.68
C HIS A 157 -6.71 -9.20 -13.47
N LEU A 158 -7.20 -8.00 -13.10
CA LEU A 158 -8.08 -7.80 -11.97
C LEU A 158 -9.27 -8.76 -12.01
N SER A 159 -9.39 -9.59 -10.98
CA SER A 159 -10.44 -10.59 -10.81
C SER A 159 -10.67 -10.90 -9.34
N PHE A 160 -11.82 -11.44 -8.99
CA PHE A 160 -12.12 -11.87 -7.62
C PHE A 160 -11.10 -12.89 -7.10
N ARG A 161 -10.74 -13.89 -7.93
CA ARG A 161 -9.78 -14.93 -7.56
C ARG A 161 -8.40 -14.33 -7.25
N LEU A 162 -7.95 -13.38 -8.07
CA LEU A 162 -6.68 -12.69 -7.86
C LEU A 162 -6.69 -11.87 -6.57
N ASP A 163 -7.78 -11.14 -6.29
CA ASP A 163 -7.91 -10.35 -5.07
C ASP A 163 -7.90 -11.24 -3.82
N VAL A 164 -8.60 -12.38 -3.84
CA VAL A 164 -8.56 -13.37 -2.74
C VAL A 164 -7.16 -13.94 -2.56
N ASN A 165 -6.48 -14.29 -3.65
CA ASN A 165 -5.11 -14.79 -3.60
C ASN A 165 -4.16 -13.76 -2.95
N ILE A 166 -4.21 -12.49 -3.39
CA ILE A 166 -3.39 -11.41 -2.81
C ILE A 166 -3.71 -11.24 -1.31
N MET A 167 -4.97 -11.27 -0.93
CA MET A 167 -5.40 -11.15 0.46
C MET A 167 -4.84 -12.28 1.34
N LEU A 168 -4.91 -13.52 0.87
CA LEU A 168 -4.36 -14.68 1.60
C LEU A 168 -2.85 -14.57 1.78
N HIS A 169 -2.11 -14.22 0.71
CA HIS A 169 -0.66 -14.00 0.79
C HIS A 169 -0.31 -12.83 1.72
N THR A 170 -1.11 -11.77 1.72
CA THR A 170 -0.91 -10.64 2.64
C THR A 170 -1.09 -11.08 4.09
N LEU A 171 -2.13 -11.85 4.40
CA LEU A 171 -2.35 -12.39 5.75
C LEU A 171 -1.20 -13.31 6.18
N MET A 172 -0.80 -14.25 5.33
CA MET A 172 0.35 -15.12 5.62
C MET A 172 1.62 -14.31 5.87
N ALA A 173 1.84 -13.29 5.07
CA ALA A 173 3.00 -12.41 5.21
C ALA A 173 3.01 -11.57 6.50
N LEU A 174 1.87 -11.27 7.12
CA LEU A 174 1.83 -10.59 8.42
C LEU A 174 2.37 -11.48 9.56
N PHE A 175 2.24 -12.79 9.42
CA PHE A 175 2.72 -13.76 10.42
C PHE A 175 4.10 -14.34 10.11
N SER A 176 4.65 -14.10 8.91
CA SER A 176 5.99 -14.54 8.54
C SER A 176 7.06 -13.70 9.22
N THR A 177 8.10 -14.37 9.72
CA THR A 177 9.28 -13.73 10.33
C THR A 177 10.14 -12.99 9.31
N ASP A 178 10.06 -13.34 8.02
CA ASP A 178 10.85 -12.76 6.92
C ASP A 178 10.44 -11.31 6.58
N ASN A 179 9.38 -10.81 7.20
CA ASN A 179 8.89 -9.44 7.03
C ASN A 179 9.61 -8.40 7.86
N VAL A 180 10.64 -8.79 8.59
CA VAL A 180 11.47 -7.87 9.35
C VAL A 180 12.24 -7.02 8.35
N ARG A 181 11.90 -5.75 8.25
CA ARG A 181 12.83 -4.78 7.74
C ARG A 181 14.00 -4.80 8.73
N GLU A 182 15.07 -5.49 8.39
CA GLU A 182 16.28 -5.51 9.22
C GLU A 182 16.65 -4.06 9.54
N GLU A 183 16.88 -3.76 10.82
CA GLU A 183 17.43 -2.48 11.23
C GLU A 183 18.78 -2.34 10.51
N GLY A 184 18.87 -1.37 9.60
CA GLY A 184 20.09 -1.13 8.84
C GLY A 184 19.96 -1.27 7.32
N LEU A 185 18.86 -1.83 6.80
CA LEU A 185 18.66 -1.76 5.35
C LEU A 185 18.44 -0.29 4.92
N PRO A 186 19.14 0.17 3.88
CA PRO A 186 18.96 1.52 3.35
C PRO A 186 17.50 1.77 3.02
N GLU A 187 17.05 3.01 3.22
CA GLU A 187 15.70 3.39 2.75
C GLU A 187 15.56 3.03 1.27
N PRO A 188 14.37 2.52 0.85
CA PRO A 188 14.17 2.19 -0.55
C PRO A 188 14.48 3.42 -1.39
N GLU A 189 15.31 3.23 -2.41
CA GLU A 189 15.71 4.31 -3.29
C GLU A 189 14.46 5.03 -3.84
N LYS A 190 14.47 6.37 -3.77
CA LYS A 190 13.39 7.17 -4.32
C LYS A 190 13.33 6.99 -5.84
N PHE A 191 12.11 6.91 -6.37
CA PHE A 191 11.93 6.92 -7.82
C PHE A 191 12.36 8.26 -8.39
N ARG A 192 13.35 8.24 -9.29
CA ARG A 192 13.93 9.44 -9.93
C ARG A 192 13.49 9.62 -11.38
N GLY A 193 12.51 8.82 -11.83
CA GLY A 193 12.08 8.79 -13.22
C GLY A 193 12.65 7.59 -13.98
N ASN A 194 12.24 7.48 -15.24
CA ASN A 194 12.71 6.43 -16.12
C ASN A 194 14.05 6.85 -16.71
N PRO A 195 15.02 5.93 -16.88
CA PRO A 195 16.23 6.24 -17.65
C PRO A 195 15.82 6.67 -19.05
N LEU A 196 16.49 7.70 -19.58
CA LEU A 196 16.34 8.05 -20.99
C LEU A 196 16.55 6.80 -21.84
N PRO A 197 15.80 6.58 -22.91
CA PRO A 197 15.99 5.44 -23.78
C PRO A 197 17.39 5.52 -24.39
N SER A 198 18.36 4.88 -23.72
CA SER A 198 19.62 4.52 -24.34
C SER A 198 19.28 3.51 -25.42
N GLY A 199 19.48 3.88 -26.68
CA GLY A 199 19.21 3.01 -27.82
C GLY A 199 19.74 1.60 -27.57
N ARG A 200 18.90 0.61 -27.82
CA ARG A 200 19.13 -0.84 -27.70
C ARG A 200 19.11 -1.38 -26.26
N ASN A 201 17.92 -1.67 -25.78
CA ASN A 201 17.60 -2.92 -25.08
C ASN A 201 16.09 -3.02 -25.00
N ALA A 202 15.53 -4.02 -25.70
CA ALA A 202 14.13 -4.40 -25.62
C ALA A 202 13.79 -4.77 -24.17
N PRO A 203 12.56 -4.49 -23.68
CA PRO A 203 12.17 -4.87 -22.34
C PRO A 203 12.22 -6.39 -22.20
N GLU A 204 13.03 -6.86 -21.28
CA GLU A 204 13.05 -8.24 -20.84
C GLU A 204 11.62 -8.71 -20.54
N LYS A 205 11.17 -9.79 -21.17
CA LYS A 205 9.85 -10.38 -20.92
C LYS A 205 9.77 -10.79 -19.45
N ILE A 206 9.17 -9.94 -18.63
CA ILE A 206 8.90 -10.21 -17.22
C ILE A 206 7.70 -11.16 -17.16
N ILE A 207 7.98 -12.46 -17.19
CA ILE A 207 6.96 -13.50 -16.94
C ILE A 207 6.82 -13.59 -15.42
N PRO A 208 5.62 -13.32 -14.84
CA PRO A 208 5.38 -13.59 -13.42
C PRO A 208 5.51 -15.10 -13.18
N LYS A 209 6.11 -15.50 -12.07
CA LYS A 209 5.98 -16.89 -11.59
C LYS A 209 4.48 -17.17 -11.44
N GLU A 210 4.06 -18.29 -12.00
CA GLU A 210 2.66 -18.73 -12.11
C GLU A 210 1.90 -18.55 -10.79
N ALA A 211 0.68 -17.99 -10.90
CA ALA A 211 -0.25 -17.78 -9.78
C ALA A 211 -1.14 -19.02 -9.58
#